data_350b553c8671deca75bfc53874993db1
#
_entry.id   350b553c8671deca75bfc53874993db1
#
_cell.length_a   1.000
_cell.length_b   1.000
_cell.length_c   1.000
_cell.angle_alpha   90.00
_cell.angle_beta   90.00
_cell.angle_gamma   90.00
#
_symmetry.space_group_name_H-M   'P 1'
#
loop_
_entity.id
_entity.type
_entity.pdbx_description
1 polymer ?
#
loop_
_entity_poly.entity_id
_entity_poly.type
_entity_poly.pdbx_seq_one_letter_code
_entity_poly.pdbx_strand_id
1 'polypeptide(L)'
;MSDSKKTRAHIFVSGTVQGVYFRQNTKEVATKHNVTGWVRNLPDGRVEAVLEGNEADVNKVIEWCHVGPPNAKVNDVNVKFDKYTGEFAEFVISY
;
A
#
# COMPACT_ATOMS: atom_id res chain seq x y z
N MET A 1 4.15 -1.29 -25.48
CA MET A 1 4.34 -0.89 -25.01
C MET A 1 4.55 -0.78 -23.98
N SER A 2 4.80 -0.54 -23.51
CA SER A 2 5.02 -0.59 -22.60
C SER A 2 5.03 0.12 -21.79
N ASP A 3 4.66 0.59 -21.41
CA ASP A 3 4.46 1.26 -20.63
C ASP A 3 4.69 0.94 -19.44
N SER A 4 5.44 0.33 -19.03
CA SER A 4 5.77 -0.02 -17.79
C SER A 4 6.55 0.97 -17.12
N LYS A 5 6.00 2.08 -16.90
CA LYS A 5 6.57 3.09 -16.06
C LYS A 5 6.48 2.62 -14.61
N LYS A 6 7.61 2.50 -13.95
CA LYS A 6 7.65 2.06 -12.57
C LYS A 6 7.68 3.26 -11.62
N THR A 7 7.07 3.10 -10.45
CA THR A 7 6.99 4.16 -9.48
C THR A 7 7.08 3.61 -8.06
N ARG A 8 7.27 4.50 -7.10
CA ARG A 8 7.26 4.21 -5.67
C ARG A 8 6.26 5.16 -5.02
N ALA A 9 5.38 4.62 -4.19
CA ALA A 9 4.42 5.41 -3.42
C ALA A 9 4.63 5.13 -1.95
N HIS A 10 4.71 6.19 -1.16
CA HIS A 10 4.77 6.12 0.29
C HIS A 10 3.44 6.64 0.81
N ILE A 11 2.68 5.79 1.50
CA ILE A 11 1.32 6.14 1.89
C ILE A 11 1.12 6.04 3.40
N PHE A 12 0.25 6.92 3.91
CA PHE A 12 -0.21 6.90 5.28
C PHE A 12 -1.73 6.86 5.26
N VAL A 13 -2.32 5.86 5.93
CA VAL A 13 -3.76 5.67 5.95
C VAL A 13 -4.26 5.94 7.35
N SER A 14 -5.25 6.83 7.48
CA SER A 14 -5.83 7.23 8.77
C SER A 14 -7.27 6.76 8.88
N GLY A 15 -7.73 6.54 10.09
CA GLY A 15 -9.09 6.10 10.38
C GLY A 15 -9.09 4.86 11.25
N THR A 16 -10.14 4.05 11.15
CA THR A 16 -10.21 2.76 11.82
C THR A 16 -9.56 1.75 10.89
N VAL A 17 -8.22 1.66 10.99
CA VAL A 17 -7.41 0.88 10.05
C VAL A 17 -6.53 -0.15 10.74
N GLN A 18 -6.42 -0.12 12.07
CA GLN A 18 -5.70 -1.15 12.82
C GLN A 18 -6.71 -2.10 13.48
N GLY A 19 -6.33 -3.37 13.60
CA GLY A 19 -7.20 -4.38 14.20
C GLY A 19 -8.32 -4.85 13.29
N VAL A 20 -8.27 -4.52 12.00
CA VAL A 20 -9.32 -4.85 11.02
C VAL A 20 -8.74 -5.61 9.83
N TYR A 21 -7.57 -6.21 10.00
CA TYR A 21 -6.87 -6.99 8.95
C TYR A 21 -6.42 -6.13 7.77
N PHE A 22 -6.20 -4.84 7.99
CA PHE A 22 -5.80 -3.93 6.92
C PHE A 22 -4.45 -4.35 6.30
N ARG A 23 -3.46 -4.65 7.15
CA ARG A 23 -2.13 -5.04 6.65
C ARG A 23 -2.17 -6.32 5.83
N GLN A 24 -2.88 -7.33 6.33
CA GLN A 24 -2.95 -8.62 5.64
C GLN A 24 -3.63 -8.48 4.29
N ASN A 25 -4.73 -7.74 4.24
CA ASN A 25 -5.44 -7.52 2.98
C ASN A 25 -4.64 -6.65 2.01
N THR A 26 -3.89 -5.67 2.53
CA THR A 26 -3.00 -4.87 1.69
C THR A 26 -1.96 -5.76 1.01
N LYS A 27 -1.38 -6.68 1.77
CA LYS A 27 -0.41 -7.62 1.20
C LYS A 27 -1.03 -8.47 0.11
N GLU A 28 -2.24 -8.96 0.31
CA GLU A 28 -2.91 -9.78 -0.68
C GLU A 28 -3.19 -8.98 -1.96
N VAL A 29 -3.69 -7.78 -1.83
CA VAL A 29 -3.98 -6.92 -2.99
C VAL A 29 -2.70 -6.55 -3.72
N ALA A 30 -1.66 -6.16 -2.98
CA ALA A 30 -0.37 -5.81 -3.59
C ALA A 30 0.22 -7.00 -4.34
N THR A 31 0.22 -8.17 -3.72
CA THR A 31 0.77 -9.37 -4.35
C THR A 31 -0.01 -9.71 -5.61
N LYS A 32 -1.32 -9.58 -5.58
CA LYS A 32 -2.17 -9.86 -6.74
C LYS A 32 -1.82 -8.96 -7.91
N HIS A 33 -1.41 -7.73 -7.65
CA HIS A 33 -1.08 -6.76 -8.70
C HIS A 33 0.43 -6.65 -8.95
N ASN A 34 1.22 -7.58 -8.43
CA ASN A 34 2.67 -7.58 -8.60
C ASN A 34 3.34 -6.33 -8.05
N VAL A 35 2.79 -5.79 -6.97
CA VAL A 35 3.35 -4.65 -6.26
C VAL A 35 4.18 -5.18 -5.10
N THR A 36 5.40 -4.65 -4.97
CA THR A 36 6.31 -5.02 -3.88
C THR A 36 6.39 -3.89 -2.86
N GLY A 37 6.97 -4.16 -1.71
CA GLY A 37 7.11 -3.17 -0.65
C GLY A 37 6.78 -3.72 0.71
N TRP A 38 6.20 -2.87 1.57
CA TRP A 38 5.85 -3.29 2.92
C TRP A 38 4.71 -2.45 3.47
N VAL A 39 4.07 -2.97 4.53
CA VAL A 39 3.01 -2.28 5.25
C VAL A 39 3.18 -2.53 6.74
N ARG A 40 2.94 -1.51 7.56
CA ARG A 40 3.05 -1.63 9.02
C ARG A 40 2.05 -0.71 9.71
N ASN A 41 1.74 -1.03 10.98
CA ASN A 41 0.97 -0.15 11.86
C ASN A 41 1.92 0.85 12.50
N LEU A 42 1.43 2.08 12.68
CA LEU A 42 2.16 3.10 13.42
C LEU A 42 1.58 3.23 14.83
N PRO A 43 2.39 3.72 15.79
CA PRO A 43 1.91 3.90 17.17
C PRO A 43 0.73 4.85 17.31
N ASP A 44 0.57 5.78 16.36
CA ASP A 44 -0.50 6.77 16.41
C ASP A 44 -1.82 6.29 15.80
N GLY A 45 -1.90 5.01 15.41
CA GLY A 45 -3.11 4.43 14.89
C GLY A 45 -3.20 4.36 13.37
N ARG A 46 -2.28 5.01 12.67
CA ARG A 46 -2.26 4.97 11.21
C ARG A 46 -1.60 3.69 10.70
N VAL A 47 -1.80 3.42 9.42
CA VAL A 47 -1.07 2.37 8.69
C VAL A 47 -0.16 3.08 7.69
N GLU A 48 1.08 2.62 7.63
CA GLU A 48 2.08 3.15 6.70
C GLU A 48 2.46 2.05 5.73
N ALA A 49 2.61 2.39 4.45
CA ALA A 49 3.05 1.43 3.45
C ALA A 49 3.93 2.09 2.40
N VAL A 50 4.81 1.28 1.83
CA VAL A 50 5.59 1.65 0.65
C VAL A 50 5.24 0.64 -0.44
N LEU A 51 4.89 1.16 -1.61
CA LEU A 51 4.46 0.36 -2.76
C LEU A 51 5.37 0.64 -3.93
N GLU A 52 5.87 -0.42 -4.56
CA GLU A 52 6.68 -0.27 -5.78
C GLU A 52 6.20 -1.21 -6.87
N GLY A 53 6.22 -0.74 -8.10
CA GLY A 53 5.84 -1.54 -9.25
C GLY A 53 5.41 -0.67 -10.41
N ASN A 54 4.72 -1.28 -11.36
CA ASN A 54 4.15 -0.52 -12.47
C ASN A 54 3.16 0.50 -11.95
N GLU A 55 3.20 1.69 -12.51
CA GLU A 55 2.38 2.80 -12.04
C GLU A 55 0.89 2.43 -11.98
N ALA A 56 0.38 1.77 -13.03
CA ALA A 56 -1.01 1.36 -13.06
C ALA A 56 -1.36 0.41 -11.92
N ASP A 57 -0.45 -0.51 -11.60
CA ASP A 57 -0.68 -1.49 -10.54
C ASP A 57 -0.60 -0.84 -9.16
N VAL A 58 0.38 0.05 -8.96
CA VAL A 58 0.51 0.79 -7.71
C VAL A 58 -0.76 1.61 -7.46
N ASN A 59 -1.29 2.26 -8.50
CA ASN A 59 -2.51 3.05 -8.37
C ASN A 59 -3.71 2.19 -7.97
N LYS A 60 -3.79 0.96 -8.45
CA LYS A 60 -4.87 0.06 -8.06
C LYS A 60 -4.80 -0.29 -6.58
N VAL A 61 -3.61 -0.51 -6.05
CA VAL A 61 -3.43 -0.77 -4.63
C VAL A 61 -3.82 0.46 -3.82
N ILE A 62 -3.41 1.65 -4.27
CA ILE A 62 -3.77 2.90 -3.60
C ILE A 62 -5.30 3.08 -3.58
N GLU A 63 -5.97 2.83 -4.69
CA GLU A 63 -7.44 2.91 -4.76
C GLU A 63 -8.07 1.98 -3.74
N TRP A 64 -7.57 0.76 -3.64
CA TRP A 64 -8.08 -0.19 -2.66
C TRP A 64 -7.88 0.34 -1.23
N CYS A 65 -6.74 0.99 -0.96
CA CYS A 65 -6.46 1.53 0.37
C CYS A 65 -7.45 2.61 0.79
N HIS A 66 -8.06 3.32 -0.17
CA HIS A 66 -9.11 4.30 0.16
C HIS A 66 -10.38 3.63 0.70
N VAL A 67 -10.60 2.37 0.38
CA VAL A 67 -11.77 1.61 0.82
C VAL A 67 -11.40 0.74 2.02
N GLY A 68 -10.33 -0.01 1.90
CA GLY A 68 -9.89 -0.95 2.93
C GLY A 68 -10.76 -2.20 3.01
N PRO A 69 -10.46 -3.08 3.97
CA PRO A 69 -11.27 -4.28 4.21
C PRO A 69 -12.63 -3.93 4.83
N PRO A 70 -13.56 -4.87 4.89
CA PRO A 70 -14.95 -4.58 5.27
C PRO A 70 -15.15 -3.86 6.60
N ASN A 71 -14.32 -4.16 7.60
CA ASN A 71 -14.48 -3.54 8.91
C ASN A 71 -13.65 -2.28 9.10
N ALA A 72 -12.92 -1.87 8.08
CA ALA A 72 -12.12 -0.65 8.15
C ALA A 72 -12.98 0.55 7.82
N LYS A 73 -12.57 1.69 8.38
CA LYS A 73 -13.15 2.98 8.02
C LYS A 73 -11.98 3.90 7.71
N VAL A 74 -11.78 4.17 6.44
CA VAL A 74 -10.67 5.00 5.98
C VAL A 74 -11.13 6.46 5.95
N ASN A 75 -10.45 7.31 6.71
CA ASN A 75 -10.75 8.73 6.75
C ASN A 75 -9.88 9.51 5.79
N ASP A 76 -8.63 9.09 5.60
CA ASP A 76 -7.71 9.82 4.75
C ASP A 76 -6.60 8.88 4.27
N VAL A 77 -6.14 9.11 3.04
CA VAL A 77 -4.97 8.43 2.49
C VAL A 77 -4.03 9.49 1.95
N ASN A 78 -2.88 9.61 2.59
CA ASN A 78 -1.84 10.55 2.16
C ASN A 78 -0.85 9.80 1.30
N VAL A 79 -0.63 10.26 0.08
CA VAL A 79 0.23 9.59 -0.88
C VAL A 79 1.35 10.51 -1.32
N LYS A 80 2.58 10.03 -1.26
CA LYS A 80 3.73 10.73 -1.78
C LYS A 80 4.43 9.80 -2.76
N PHE A 81 4.49 10.22 -4.02
CA PHE A 81 5.21 9.45 -5.04
C PHE A 81 6.69 9.76 -4.99
N ASP A 82 7.50 8.76 -5.27
CA ASP A 82 8.94 8.87 -5.23
C ASP A 82 9.55 8.00 -6.32
N LYS A 83 10.86 8.03 -6.40
CA LYS A 83 11.58 7.32 -7.44
C LYS A 83 11.63 5.82 -7.13
N TYR A 84 11.31 5.02 -8.14
CA TYR A 84 11.39 3.57 -8.02
C TYR A 84 12.83 3.12 -7.72
N THR A 85 13.00 2.22 -6.75
CA THR A 85 14.33 1.74 -6.36
C THR A 85 14.57 0.29 -6.77
N GLY A 86 13.51 -0.52 -6.87
CA GLY A 86 13.66 -1.94 -7.18
C GLY A 86 14.25 -2.75 -6.04
N GLU A 87 14.24 -2.21 -4.82
CA GLU A 87 14.91 -2.87 -3.71
C GLU A 87 14.12 -4.02 -3.07
N PHE A 88 12.83 -4.13 -3.38
CA PHE A 88 11.98 -5.14 -2.74
C PHE A 88 11.79 -6.35 -3.64
N ALA A 89 11.90 -7.54 -3.05
CA ALA A 89 11.66 -8.80 -3.77
C ALA A 89 10.18 -9.18 -3.75
N GLU A 90 9.44 -8.76 -2.72
CA GLU A 90 8.05 -9.13 -2.53
C GLU A 90 7.37 -8.10 -1.65
N PHE A 91 6.08 -8.30 -1.37
CA PHE A 91 5.37 -7.43 -0.43
C PHE A 91 5.28 -8.13 0.91
N VAL A 92 5.70 -7.44 1.98
CA VAL A 92 5.76 -8.02 3.31
C VAL A 92 5.02 -7.16 4.33
N ILE A 93 4.54 -7.82 5.39
CA ILE A 93 4.00 -7.12 6.55
C ILE A 93 5.15 -6.89 7.52
N SER A 94 5.35 -5.64 7.89
CA SER A 94 6.39 -5.25 8.83
C SER A 94 5.77 -5.00 10.21
N TYR A 95 6.55 -5.20 11.25
CA TYR A 95 6.07 -5.02 12.63
C TYR A 95 6.92 -4.02 13.44
#